data_a74766579b1b78b1374ff736beb528d8
#
_entry.id   a74766579b1b78b1374ff736beb528d8
#
_cell.length_a   1.000
_cell.length_b   1.000
_cell.length_c   1.000
_cell.angle_alpha   90.00
_cell.angle_beta   90.00
_cell.angle_gamma   90.00
#
_symmetry.space_group_name_H-M   'P 1'
#
loop_
_entity.id
_entity.type
_entity.pdbx_description
1 polymer ?
#
loop_
_entity_poly.entity_id
_entity_poly.type
_entity_poly.pdbx_seq_one_letter_code
_entity_poly.pdbx_strand_id
1 'polypeptide(L)'
;QRQTIRSVPENMEQLSESIVEIVRRTSAVIPDDVQRAILGALENEKKGTIAESAMKIIEQNIEMAKEKSQPICQDTGSILFYVDCPVGFNQMEFSETAREAVTNATKKGYLRQNSVDSLTGKNDGTNVGPGAPTFHFHQHTEDTVQVRLVLKGGGCENVGAQYSLPNTKL
;
A
#
# COMPACT_ATOMS: atom_id res chain seq x y z
N GLN A 1 3.51 -4.64 2.33
CA GLN A 1 4.98 -4.74 2.15
C GLN A 1 5.68 -3.72 3.02
N ARG A 2 6.69 -4.12 3.75
CA ARG A 2 7.61 -3.20 4.42
C ARG A 2 8.74 -2.89 3.45
N GLN A 3 8.70 -1.75 2.81
CA GLN A 3 9.87 -1.18 2.17
C GLN A 3 10.43 -0.13 3.11
N THR A 4 11.72 -0.19 3.41
CA THR A 4 12.38 0.69 4.38
C THR A 4 13.36 1.57 3.63
N ILE A 5 13.17 2.89 3.70
CA ILE A 5 14.22 3.86 3.37
C ILE A 5 14.98 4.12 4.67
N ARG A 6 16.28 3.88 4.70
CA ARG A 6 17.10 3.95 5.93
C ARG A 6 17.94 5.21 6.05
N SER A 7 17.74 6.20 5.21
CA SER A 7 18.41 7.51 5.33
C SER A 7 17.50 8.58 4.74
N VAL A 8 17.48 9.75 5.36
CA VAL A 8 16.86 10.92 4.73
C VAL A 8 17.72 11.26 3.52
N PRO A 9 17.16 11.29 2.31
CA PRO A 9 17.86 11.83 1.16
C PRO A 9 18.22 13.30 1.45
N GLU A 10 19.43 13.71 1.09
CA GLU A 10 19.88 15.09 1.26
C GLU A 10 19.11 16.10 0.39
N ASN A 11 18.24 15.60 -0.50
CA ASN A 11 17.44 16.37 -1.44
C ASN A 11 15.98 15.87 -1.46
N MET A 12 15.02 16.80 -1.36
CA MET A 12 13.58 16.51 -1.39
C MET A 12 13.10 15.87 -2.70
N GLU A 13 13.75 16.16 -3.82
CA GLU A 13 13.46 15.53 -5.10
C GLU A 13 13.75 14.03 -5.04
N GLN A 14 14.89 13.64 -4.47
CA GLN A 14 15.26 12.23 -4.27
C GLN A 14 14.32 11.53 -3.27
N LEU A 15 13.82 12.24 -2.26
CA LEU A 15 12.80 11.72 -1.35
C LEU A 15 11.49 11.43 -2.09
N SER A 16 11.03 12.38 -2.92
CA SER A 16 9.83 12.22 -3.73
C SER A 16 9.93 11.02 -4.66
N GLU A 17 11.04 10.85 -5.38
CA GLU A 17 11.29 9.70 -6.24
C GLU A 17 11.28 8.38 -5.46
N SER A 18 11.91 8.36 -4.29
CA SER A 18 11.94 7.19 -3.40
C SER A 18 10.54 6.82 -2.92
N ILE A 19 9.70 7.81 -2.61
CA ILE A 19 8.30 7.57 -2.22
C ILE A 19 7.49 7.04 -3.41
N VAL A 20 7.66 7.58 -4.60
CA VAL A 20 7.02 7.07 -5.82
C VAL A 20 7.39 5.60 -6.05
N GLU A 21 8.67 5.25 -5.87
CA GLU A 21 9.14 3.86 -6.03
C GLU A 21 8.58 2.93 -4.93
N ILE A 22 8.48 3.37 -3.68
CA ILE A 22 7.81 2.60 -2.62
C ILE A 22 6.35 2.35 -3.00
N VAL A 23 5.63 3.36 -3.47
CA VAL A 23 4.24 3.22 -3.91
C VAL A 23 4.13 2.19 -5.04
N ARG A 24 4.97 2.31 -6.07
CA ARG A 24 5.01 1.37 -7.19
C ARG A 24 5.20 -0.08 -6.72
N ARG A 25 6.20 -0.31 -5.87
CA ARG A 25 6.49 -1.66 -5.35
C ARG A 25 5.37 -2.18 -4.46
N THR A 26 4.84 -1.34 -3.58
CA THR A 26 3.78 -1.77 -2.65
C THR A 26 2.50 -2.14 -3.39
N SER A 27 2.19 -1.46 -4.50
CA SER A 27 0.98 -1.72 -5.28
C SER A 27 1.11 -2.90 -6.25
N ALA A 28 2.29 -3.14 -6.81
CA ALA A 28 2.49 -4.07 -7.92
C ALA A 28 3.19 -5.38 -7.55
N VAL A 29 3.89 -5.42 -6.41
CA VAL A 29 4.73 -6.58 -6.05
C VAL A 29 4.30 -7.12 -4.69
N ILE A 30 3.89 -8.37 -4.61
CA ILE A 30 3.61 -9.03 -3.33
C ILE A 30 4.90 -9.55 -2.68
N PRO A 31 4.93 -9.71 -1.33
CA PRO A 31 6.08 -10.28 -0.63
C PRO A 31 6.42 -11.69 -1.10
N ASP A 32 7.71 -12.05 -1.09
CA ASP A 32 8.18 -13.35 -1.57
C ASP A 32 7.61 -14.53 -0.77
N ASP A 33 7.38 -14.35 0.52
CA ASP A 33 6.76 -15.38 1.38
C ASP A 33 5.31 -15.62 1.01
N VAL A 34 4.55 -14.57 0.69
CA VAL A 34 3.18 -14.68 0.20
C VAL A 34 3.14 -15.32 -1.19
N GLN A 35 4.05 -14.92 -2.09
CA GLN A 35 4.14 -15.52 -3.42
C GLN A 35 4.43 -17.01 -3.32
N ARG A 36 5.41 -17.42 -2.50
CA ARG A 36 5.69 -18.84 -2.27
C ARG A 36 4.50 -19.61 -1.72
N ALA A 37 3.75 -19.01 -0.79
CA ALA A 37 2.55 -19.64 -0.24
C ALA A 37 1.47 -19.87 -1.31
N ILE A 38 1.26 -18.91 -2.20
CA ILE A 38 0.31 -19.01 -3.32
C ILE A 38 0.74 -20.10 -4.31
N LEU A 39 2.02 -20.13 -4.69
CA LEU A 39 2.56 -21.15 -5.60
C LEU A 39 2.47 -22.55 -4.98
N GLY A 40 2.80 -22.70 -3.70
CA GLY A 40 2.64 -23.95 -2.99
C GLY A 40 1.18 -24.41 -2.87
N ALA A 41 0.24 -23.49 -2.70
CA ALA A 41 -1.18 -23.80 -2.73
C ALA A 41 -1.62 -24.28 -4.12
N LEU A 42 -1.17 -23.65 -5.20
CA LEU A 42 -1.45 -24.05 -6.58
C LEU A 42 -0.94 -25.47 -6.89
N GLU A 43 0.29 -25.79 -6.45
CA GLU A 43 0.89 -27.11 -6.65
C GLU A 43 0.09 -28.25 -5.97
N ASN A 44 -0.56 -27.93 -4.84
CA ASN A 44 -1.37 -28.88 -4.07
C ASN A 44 -2.83 -28.97 -4.55
N GLU A 45 -3.27 -28.11 -5.47
CA GLU A 45 -4.63 -28.15 -5.99
C GLU A 45 -4.85 -29.35 -6.92
N LYS A 46 -6.06 -29.91 -6.84
CA LYS A 46 -6.47 -31.00 -7.73
C LYS A 46 -6.63 -30.50 -9.16
N LYS A 47 -5.91 -31.14 -10.09
CA LYS A 47 -5.96 -30.81 -11.52
C LYS A 47 -7.37 -30.89 -12.11
N GLY A 48 -7.69 -29.91 -12.96
CA GLY A 48 -8.98 -29.82 -13.66
C GLY A 48 -10.11 -29.24 -12.80
N THR A 49 -9.83 -28.72 -11.62
CA THR A 49 -10.83 -28.08 -10.76
C THR A 49 -10.94 -26.57 -11.00
N ILE A 50 -12.06 -25.98 -10.59
CA ILE A 50 -12.26 -24.52 -10.58
C ILE A 50 -11.21 -23.84 -9.67
N ALA A 51 -10.85 -24.48 -8.56
CA ALA A 51 -9.85 -23.98 -7.63
C ALA A 51 -8.47 -23.86 -8.31
N GLU A 52 -8.01 -24.88 -9.01
CA GLU A 52 -6.77 -24.83 -9.81
C GLU A 52 -6.81 -23.70 -10.84
N SER A 53 -7.92 -23.56 -11.55
CA SER A 53 -8.07 -22.49 -12.55
C SER A 53 -8.03 -21.10 -11.93
N ALA A 54 -8.67 -20.90 -10.78
CA ALA A 54 -8.62 -19.64 -10.03
C ALA A 54 -7.21 -19.31 -9.55
N MET A 55 -6.48 -20.28 -9.00
CA MET A 55 -5.10 -20.09 -8.55
C MET A 55 -4.15 -19.76 -9.69
N LYS A 56 -4.32 -20.33 -10.88
CA LYS A 56 -3.55 -19.97 -12.08
C LYS A 56 -3.82 -18.53 -12.53
N ILE A 57 -5.05 -18.06 -12.45
CA ILE A 57 -5.40 -16.67 -12.75
C ILE A 57 -4.73 -15.73 -11.75
N ILE A 58 -4.70 -16.09 -10.46
CA ILE A 58 -4.01 -15.32 -9.42
C ILE A 58 -2.51 -15.25 -9.70
N GLU A 59 -1.87 -16.37 -10.03
CA GLU A 59 -0.45 -16.43 -10.40
C GLU A 59 -0.15 -15.48 -11.60
N GLN A 60 -0.93 -15.61 -12.67
CA GLN A 60 -0.79 -14.75 -13.86
C GLN A 60 -0.98 -13.27 -13.53
N ASN A 61 -1.94 -12.94 -12.65
CA ASN A 61 -2.16 -11.56 -12.22
C ASN A 61 -0.95 -11.01 -11.43
N ILE A 62 -0.32 -11.81 -10.57
CA ILE A 62 0.88 -11.45 -9.82
C ILE A 62 2.02 -11.11 -10.78
N GLU A 63 2.31 -11.99 -11.72
CA GLU A 63 3.38 -11.78 -12.70
C GLU A 63 3.12 -10.54 -13.58
N MET A 64 1.90 -10.40 -14.08
CA MET A 64 1.51 -9.27 -14.92
C MET A 64 1.56 -7.93 -14.16
N ALA A 65 1.13 -7.89 -12.90
CA ALA A 65 1.20 -6.70 -12.07
C ALA A 65 2.66 -6.26 -11.85
N LYS A 66 3.54 -7.21 -11.55
CA LYS A 66 4.97 -6.98 -11.35
C LYS A 66 5.64 -6.50 -12.64
N GLU A 67 5.42 -7.17 -13.76
CA GLU A 67 6.03 -6.85 -15.05
C GLU A 67 5.61 -5.46 -15.56
N LYS A 68 4.32 -5.16 -15.49
CA LYS A 68 3.75 -3.91 -16.00
C LYS A 68 3.76 -2.77 -14.98
N SER A 69 4.20 -3.01 -13.74
CA SER A 69 4.11 -2.04 -12.64
C SER A 69 2.70 -1.48 -12.45
N GLN A 70 1.70 -2.35 -12.53
CA GLN A 70 0.29 -2.00 -12.36
C GLN A 70 -0.23 -2.51 -11.02
N PRO A 71 -1.24 -1.85 -10.42
CA PRO A 71 -1.84 -2.31 -9.17
C PRO A 71 -2.36 -3.75 -9.30
N ILE A 72 -1.95 -4.61 -8.35
CA ILE A 72 -2.36 -6.01 -8.31
C ILE A 72 -3.85 -6.18 -8.03
N CYS A 73 -4.48 -5.19 -7.42
CA CYS A 73 -5.89 -5.19 -7.04
C CYS A 73 -6.58 -3.92 -7.56
N GLN A 74 -7.89 -4.02 -7.78
CA GLN A 74 -8.72 -2.87 -8.18
C GLN A 74 -8.85 -1.84 -7.05
N ASP A 75 -8.73 -2.28 -5.80
CA ASP A 75 -8.84 -1.46 -4.61
C ASP A 75 -7.45 -1.08 -4.10
N THR A 76 -6.98 0.12 -4.41
CA THR A 76 -5.80 0.72 -3.79
C THR A 76 -6.04 0.95 -2.29
N GLY A 77 -7.27 1.29 -1.92
CA GLY A 77 -7.70 1.52 -0.56
C GLY A 77 -7.07 2.75 0.09
N SER A 78 -6.97 2.69 1.41
CA SER A 78 -6.34 3.75 2.20
C SER A 78 -4.82 3.68 2.09
N ILE A 79 -4.20 4.84 1.89
CA ILE A 79 -2.75 5.01 1.81
C ILE A 79 -2.23 5.45 3.17
N LEU A 80 -1.45 4.59 3.83
CA LEU A 80 -0.98 4.78 5.21
C LEU A 80 0.55 4.80 5.24
N PHE A 81 1.12 5.93 5.68
CA PHE A 81 2.54 6.07 5.92
C PHE A 81 2.84 5.94 7.41
N TYR A 82 3.72 5.03 7.76
CA TYR A 82 4.31 4.92 9.09
C TYR A 82 5.76 5.37 9.00
N VAL A 83 6.07 6.46 9.70
CA VAL A 83 7.36 7.15 9.61
C VAL A 83 8.02 7.14 10.98
N ASP A 84 9.06 6.33 11.14
CA ASP A 84 9.93 6.41 12.32
C ASP A 84 11.03 7.44 12.00
N CYS A 85 11.16 8.48 12.80
CA CYS A 85 12.01 9.64 12.50
C CYS A 85 12.68 10.21 13.76
N PRO A 86 13.82 10.93 13.60
CA PRO A 86 14.47 11.59 14.71
C PRO A 86 13.64 12.76 15.28
N VAL A 87 13.94 13.12 16.52
CA VAL A 87 13.38 14.33 17.13
C VAL A 87 13.80 15.54 16.29
N GLY A 88 12.85 16.44 16.00
CA GLY A 88 13.10 17.64 15.17
C GLY A 88 12.94 17.41 13.66
N PHE A 89 12.61 16.19 13.22
CA PHE A 89 12.30 15.90 11.82
C PHE A 89 11.13 16.76 11.32
N ASN A 90 11.27 17.33 10.12
CA ASN A 90 10.23 18.17 9.51
C ASN A 90 9.09 17.32 8.94
N GLN A 91 8.14 16.97 9.81
CA GLN A 91 6.98 16.15 9.46
C GLN A 91 6.05 16.81 8.44
N MET A 92 5.96 18.16 8.46
CA MET A 92 5.11 18.89 7.50
C MET A 92 5.67 18.78 6.09
N GLU A 93 6.94 19.09 5.91
CA GLU A 93 7.62 19.01 4.62
C GLU A 93 7.61 17.61 4.04
N PHE A 94 7.85 16.59 4.89
CA PHE A 94 7.71 15.19 4.49
C PHE A 94 6.30 14.87 4.00
N SER A 95 5.28 15.32 4.74
CA SER A 95 3.88 15.06 4.40
C SER A 95 3.48 15.71 3.07
N GLU A 96 3.94 16.93 2.80
CA GLU A 96 3.70 17.62 1.53
C GLU A 96 4.38 16.88 0.37
N THR A 97 5.66 16.55 0.50
CA THR A 97 6.41 15.78 -0.49
C THR A 97 5.75 14.41 -0.76
N ALA A 98 5.28 13.73 0.29
CA ALA A 98 4.62 12.44 0.13
C ALA A 98 3.24 12.56 -0.58
N ARG A 99 2.48 13.63 -0.35
CA ARG A 99 1.24 13.91 -1.09
C ARG A 99 1.49 14.14 -2.58
N GLU A 100 2.52 14.92 -2.91
CA GLU A 100 2.94 15.13 -4.30
C GLU A 100 3.39 13.83 -4.96
N ALA A 101 4.18 13.01 -4.25
CA ALA A 101 4.63 11.71 -4.73
C ALA A 101 3.46 10.74 -4.98
N VAL A 102 2.44 10.72 -4.10
CA VAL A 102 1.21 9.92 -4.29
C VAL A 102 0.45 10.40 -5.53
N THR A 103 0.31 11.71 -5.72
CA THR A 103 -0.32 12.29 -6.92
C THR A 103 0.43 11.85 -8.19
N ASN A 104 1.77 11.94 -8.17
CA ASN A 104 2.60 11.52 -9.29
C ASN A 104 2.52 10.02 -9.57
N ALA A 105 2.52 9.18 -8.53
CA ALA A 105 2.34 7.73 -8.64
C ALA A 105 0.96 7.37 -9.22
N THR A 106 -0.09 8.09 -8.83
CA THR A 106 -1.44 7.93 -9.38
C THR A 106 -1.49 8.29 -10.87
N LYS A 107 -0.88 9.41 -11.27
CA LYS A 107 -0.77 9.82 -12.68
C LYS A 107 0.00 8.83 -13.53
N LYS A 108 1.03 8.16 -12.96
CA LYS A 108 1.80 7.09 -13.61
C LYS A 108 1.05 5.75 -13.69
N GLY A 109 -0.15 5.64 -13.12
CA GLY A 109 -0.93 4.43 -13.11
C GLY A 109 -0.50 3.38 -12.08
N TYR A 110 0.37 3.74 -11.12
CA TYR A 110 0.81 2.83 -10.05
C TYR A 110 -0.24 2.63 -8.96
N LEU A 111 -1.23 3.52 -8.90
CA LEU A 111 -2.38 3.44 -8.00
C LEU A 111 -3.68 3.57 -8.79
N ARG A 112 -4.73 2.90 -8.31
CA ARG A 112 -6.10 3.14 -8.78
C ARG A 112 -6.63 4.43 -8.16
N GLN A 113 -7.49 5.13 -8.89
CA GLN A 113 -8.13 6.36 -8.41
C GLN A 113 -9.35 5.99 -7.56
N ASN A 114 -9.11 5.65 -6.29
CA ASN A 114 -10.15 5.18 -5.37
C ASN A 114 -10.63 6.25 -4.37
N SER A 115 -9.86 7.32 -4.17
CA SER A 115 -10.24 8.37 -3.22
C SER A 115 -11.32 9.26 -3.79
N VAL A 116 -12.42 9.36 -3.06
CA VAL A 116 -13.55 10.23 -3.40
C VAL A 116 -13.83 11.20 -2.26
N ASP A 117 -14.24 12.40 -2.60
CA ASP A 117 -14.76 13.36 -1.64
C ASP A 117 -16.06 12.82 -1.02
N SER A 118 -16.13 12.76 0.31
CA SER A 118 -17.23 12.12 1.03
C SER A 118 -18.56 12.89 0.93
N LEU A 119 -18.52 14.17 0.58
CA LEU A 119 -19.72 15.02 0.44
C LEU A 119 -20.24 15.00 -1.00
N THR A 120 -19.33 15.12 -1.97
CA THR A 120 -19.69 15.27 -3.39
C THR A 120 -19.65 13.97 -4.16
N GLY A 121 -18.99 12.93 -3.63
CA GLY A 121 -18.74 11.66 -4.33
C GLY A 121 -17.78 11.80 -5.51
N LYS A 122 -17.14 12.96 -5.69
CA LYS A 122 -16.23 13.21 -6.82
C LYS A 122 -14.84 12.68 -6.54
N ASN A 123 -14.22 12.14 -7.56
CA ASN A 123 -12.82 11.74 -7.59
C ASN A 123 -12.03 12.77 -8.42
N ASP A 124 -10.96 13.33 -7.86
CA ASP A 124 -10.09 14.28 -8.55
C ASP A 124 -8.89 13.64 -9.26
N GLY A 125 -8.78 12.32 -9.15
CA GLY A 125 -7.70 11.55 -9.79
C GLY A 125 -6.36 11.60 -9.10
N THR A 126 -6.25 12.17 -7.90
CA THR A 126 -4.96 12.35 -7.20
C THR A 126 -4.71 11.34 -6.10
N ASN A 127 -5.76 10.73 -5.53
CA ASN A 127 -5.74 9.96 -4.28
C ASN A 127 -5.27 10.77 -3.05
N VAL A 128 -5.32 12.10 -3.14
CA VAL A 128 -4.94 13.03 -2.06
C VAL A 128 -6.14 13.89 -1.70
N GLY A 129 -6.41 14.05 -0.41
CA GLY A 129 -7.52 14.84 0.08
C GLY A 129 -7.55 14.92 1.60
N PRO A 130 -8.61 15.45 2.21
CA PRO A 130 -8.78 15.41 3.66
C PRO A 130 -8.69 13.97 4.19
N GLY A 131 -7.67 13.71 5.06
CA GLY A 131 -7.45 12.37 5.62
C GLY A 131 -6.78 11.35 4.69
N ALA A 132 -6.36 11.73 3.48
CA ALA A 132 -5.66 10.84 2.56
C ALA A 132 -4.46 11.54 1.89
N PRO A 133 -3.25 10.96 1.88
CA PRO A 133 -2.83 9.81 2.70
C PRO A 133 -2.80 10.12 4.19
N THR A 134 -2.85 9.07 5.03
CA THR A 134 -2.69 9.18 6.48
C THR A 134 -1.24 8.98 6.88
N PHE A 135 -0.75 9.79 7.83
CA PHE A 135 0.61 9.74 8.34
C PHE A 135 0.63 9.40 9.82
N HIS A 136 1.44 8.42 10.20
CA HIS A 136 1.72 8.05 11.57
C HIS A 136 3.20 8.26 11.84
N PHE A 137 3.54 9.30 12.60
CA PHE A 137 4.92 9.61 12.97
C PHE A 137 5.24 9.03 14.34
N HIS A 138 6.37 8.35 14.43
CA HIS A 138 6.95 7.86 15.66
C HIS A 138 8.38 8.39 15.79
N GLN A 139 8.65 9.15 16.85
CA GLN A 139 9.96 9.72 17.08
C GLN A 139 10.87 8.79 17.88
N HIS A 140 12.15 8.79 17.52
CA HIS A 140 13.23 8.10 18.22
C HIS A 140 14.50 8.95 18.30
N THR A 141 15.52 8.45 18.98
CA THR A 141 16.76 9.20 19.25
C THR A 141 17.87 8.94 18.22
N GLU A 142 17.68 7.98 17.32
CA GLU A 142 18.63 7.67 16.27
C GLU A 142 18.50 8.69 15.11
N ASP A 143 19.59 8.96 14.41
CA ASP A 143 19.61 9.84 13.24
C ASP A 143 19.29 9.07 11.96
N THR A 144 18.11 8.44 11.94
CA THR A 144 17.63 7.67 10.80
C THR A 144 16.14 7.92 10.55
N VAL A 145 15.69 7.81 9.30
CA VAL A 145 14.27 7.83 8.96
C VAL A 145 13.90 6.52 8.30
N GLN A 146 12.87 5.87 8.83
CA GLN A 146 12.30 4.68 8.22
C GLN A 146 10.87 4.95 7.79
N VAL A 147 10.58 4.71 6.52
CA VAL A 147 9.23 4.86 5.95
C VAL A 147 8.66 3.50 5.60
N ARG A 148 7.49 3.21 6.12
CA ARG A 148 6.71 2.02 5.79
C ARG A 148 5.41 2.47 5.16
N LEU A 149 5.08 1.90 4.01
CA LEU A 149 3.83 2.16 3.31
C LEU A 149 2.93 0.94 3.40
N VAL A 150 1.67 1.19 3.74
CA VAL A 150 0.59 0.20 3.68
C VAL A 150 -0.50 0.73 2.76
N LEU A 151 -0.89 -0.08 1.79
CA LEU A 151 -2.08 0.12 0.99
C LEU A 151 -3.14 -0.85 1.53
N LYS A 152 -4.22 -0.31 2.12
CA LYS A 152 -5.25 -1.11 2.79
C LYS A 152 -6.57 -1.01 2.03
N GLY A 153 -6.95 -2.06 1.34
CA GLY A 153 -8.23 -2.15 0.67
C GLY A 153 -9.40 -2.09 1.67
N GLY A 154 -10.47 -1.40 1.30
CA GLY A 154 -11.68 -1.23 2.12
C GLY A 154 -12.73 -2.32 1.90
N GLY A 155 -12.68 -3.05 0.79
CA GLY A 155 -13.70 -4.05 0.44
C GLY A 155 -13.86 -5.17 1.48
N CYS A 156 -12.78 -5.61 2.09
CA CYS A 156 -12.82 -6.62 3.15
C CYS A 156 -13.54 -6.13 4.42
N GLU A 157 -13.52 -4.83 4.70
CA GLU A 157 -14.24 -4.25 5.84
C GLU A 157 -15.75 -4.19 5.60
N ASN A 158 -16.16 -3.94 4.37
CA ASN A 158 -17.58 -3.85 4.01
C ASN A 158 -18.32 -5.19 4.17
N VAL A 159 -17.63 -6.30 4.03
CA VAL A 159 -18.20 -7.66 4.21
C VAL A 159 -17.84 -8.28 5.54
N GLY A 160 -16.98 -7.60 6.33
CA GLY A 160 -16.56 -8.03 7.66
C GLY A 160 -17.67 -7.81 8.68
N ALA A 161 -17.78 -8.74 9.65
CA ALA A 161 -18.62 -8.55 10.81
C ALA A 161 -17.77 -8.63 12.08
N GLN A 162 -17.96 -7.67 12.98
CA GLN A 162 -17.31 -7.64 14.29
C GLN A 162 -18.36 -7.92 15.36
N TYR A 163 -18.04 -8.86 16.25
CA TYR A 163 -18.89 -9.19 17.38
C TYR A 163 -18.11 -8.89 18.67
N SER A 164 -18.67 -8.03 19.51
CA SER A 164 -18.20 -7.90 20.88
C SER A 164 -18.61 -9.12 21.67
N LEU A 165 -17.65 -9.86 22.18
CA LEU A 165 -17.90 -10.98 23.09
C LEU A 165 -17.90 -10.43 24.52
N PRO A 166 -19.07 -10.20 25.12
CA PRO A 166 -19.16 -9.54 26.43
C PRO A 166 -18.80 -10.47 27.58
N ASN A 167 -18.50 -11.74 27.32
CA ASN A 167 -18.29 -12.70 28.37
C ASN A 167 -17.23 -13.76 28.02
N THR A 168 -16.33 -14.00 28.98
CA THR A 168 -15.27 -14.97 28.95
C THR A 168 -15.71 -16.42 29.19
N LYS A 169 -16.96 -16.73 28.96
CA LYS A 169 -17.43 -18.13 28.97
C LYS A 169 -17.21 -18.75 27.60
N LEU A 170 -15.95 -19.02 27.30
CA LEU A 170 -15.52 -20.00 26.33
C LEU A 170 -14.93 -21.18 27.07
#